data_8b2c83a9e3f11d42bf0e888f07d0923d
#
_entry.id   8b2c83a9e3f11d42bf0e888f07d0923d
#
_cell.length_a   1.000
_cell.length_b   1.000
_cell.length_c   1.000
_cell.angle_alpha   90.00
_cell.angle_beta   90.00
_cell.angle_gamma   90.00
#
_symmetry.space_group_name_H-M   'P 1'
#
loop_
_entity.id
_entity.type
_entity.pdbx_description
1 polymer ?
#
loop_
_entity_poly.entity_id
_entity_poly.type
_entity_poly.pdbx_seq_one_letter_code
_entity_poly.pdbx_strand_id
1 'polypeptide(L)'
;IGLKHYRWLSETEHERTLEPSLESIRITVDAFFEQHKKCALIMEGIEYLSGIHGEQRVIEMIRSIVDQTRLNGNVFILTSNLEAFSTEQRARLERECSRLSKEQLQSWLLDVEILADHPYFQTIDEEEEAALGKHLEENTHDPVIASEPTVLQPASTLPVEHQSMKV
;
A
#
# COMPACT_ATOMS: atom_id res chain seq x y z
N ILE A 1 1.02 -9.86 11.37
CA ILE A 1 1.51 -8.89 10.38
C ILE A 1 0.28 -8.22 9.79
N GLY A 2 0.02 -6.96 10.15
CA GLY A 2 -1.08 -6.20 9.57
C GLY A 2 -0.67 -5.60 8.23
N LEU A 3 -1.55 -5.66 7.22
CA LEU A 3 -1.37 -4.93 5.98
C LEU A 3 -1.48 -3.42 6.28
N LYS A 4 -0.39 -2.69 6.13
CA LYS A 4 -0.35 -1.23 6.41
C LYS A 4 -1.03 -0.43 5.31
N HIS A 5 -0.84 -0.86 4.05
CA HIS A 5 -1.37 -0.20 2.87
C HIS A 5 -2.17 -1.22 2.07
N TYR A 6 -3.48 -1.00 1.93
CA TYR A 6 -4.33 -1.82 1.08
C TYR A 6 -5.38 -0.96 0.41
N ARG A 7 -5.75 -1.35 -0.78
CA ARG A 7 -6.83 -0.78 -1.57
C ARG A 7 -7.67 -1.93 -2.13
N TRP A 8 -8.97 -1.76 -2.27
CA TRP A 8 -9.79 -2.70 -3.02
C TRP A 8 -10.36 -2.05 -4.27
N LEU A 9 -10.48 -2.84 -5.32
CA LEU A 9 -11.04 -2.39 -6.59
C LEU A 9 -12.55 -2.19 -6.44
N SER A 10 -13.03 -1.00 -6.71
CA SER A 10 -14.45 -0.65 -6.66
C SER A 10 -14.74 0.58 -7.50
N GLU A 11 -15.93 0.60 -8.10
CA GLU A 11 -16.49 1.79 -8.74
C GLU A 11 -17.09 2.78 -7.71
N THR A 12 -17.27 2.33 -6.46
CA THR A 12 -17.80 3.17 -5.39
C THR A 12 -16.66 3.97 -4.77
N GLU A 13 -16.83 5.28 -4.70
CA GLU A 13 -15.85 6.17 -4.08
C GLU A 13 -15.79 5.98 -2.57
N HIS A 14 -14.61 5.62 -2.07
CA HIS A 14 -14.31 5.47 -0.66
C HIS A 14 -12.82 5.71 -0.44
N GLU A 15 -12.41 6.10 0.76
CA GLU A 15 -11.01 6.42 1.11
C GLU A 15 -10.00 5.32 0.73
N ARG A 16 -10.42 4.05 0.79
CA ARG A 16 -9.56 2.89 0.51
C ARG A 16 -9.91 2.15 -0.77
N THR A 17 -10.74 2.72 -1.61
CA THR A 17 -11.05 2.14 -2.91
C THR A 17 -10.08 2.64 -3.97
N LEU A 18 -9.90 1.82 -4.97
CA LEU A 18 -9.19 2.13 -6.19
C LEU A 18 -10.12 1.82 -7.35
N GLU A 19 -10.30 2.78 -8.23
CA GLU A 19 -11.05 2.58 -9.45
C GLU A 19 -10.45 1.40 -10.23
N PRO A 20 -11.28 0.49 -10.79
CA PRO A 20 -10.81 -0.66 -11.56
C PRO A 20 -10.31 -0.24 -12.95
N SER A 21 -9.51 0.79 -13.03
CA SER A 21 -8.82 1.31 -14.21
C SER A 21 -7.37 0.87 -14.19
N LEU A 22 -6.87 0.31 -15.29
CA LEU A 22 -5.47 -0.14 -15.39
C LEU A 22 -4.49 1.01 -15.19
N GLU A 23 -4.87 2.21 -15.59
CA GLU A 23 -4.05 3.42 -15.40
C GLU A 23 -3.99 3.85 -13.94
N SER A 24 -5.15 3.89 -13.26
CA SER A 24 -5.22 4.22 -11.82
C SER A 24 -4.43 3.23 -10.98
N ILE A 25 -4.51 1.94 -11.31
CA ILE A 25 -3.73 0.88 -10.66
C ILE A 25 -2.24 1.14 -10.88
N ARG A 26 -1.81 1.41 -12.11
CA ARG A 26 -0.40 1.66 -12.44
C ARG A 26 0.14 2.87 -11.69
N ILE A 27 -0.56 4.00 -11.73
CA ILE A 27 -0.17 5.22 -11.01
C ILE A 27 -0.02 4.94 -9.51
N THR A 28 -0.95 4.18 -8.92
CA THR A 28 -0.92 3.83 -7.49
C THR A 28 0.29 2.94 -7.17
N VAL A 29 0.60 1.97 -8.02
CA VAL A 29 1.76 1.08 -7.85
C VAL A 29 3.06 1.85 -8.02
N ASP A 30 3.15 2.73 -9.03
CA ASP A 30 4.32 3.57 -9.28
C ASP A 30 4.61 4.45 -8.05
N ALA A 31 3.61 5.15 -7.55
CA ALA A 31 3.73 5.98 -6.34
C ALA A 31 4.12 5.17 -5.10
N PHE A 32 3.60 3.95 -4.97
CA PHE A 32 3.95 3.05 -3.87
C PHE A 32 5.43 2.64 -3.93
N PHE A 33 5.95 2.26 -5.11
CA PHE A 33 7.34 1.88 -5.30
C PHE A 33 8.32 3.05 -5.20
N GLU A 34 7.88 4.27 -5.51
CA GLU A 34 8.67 5.49 -5.28
C GLU A 34 8.85 5.78 -3.79
N GLN A 35 7.80 5.60 -3.01
CA GLN A 35 7.79 5.88 -1.57
C GLN A 35 8.41 4.75 -0.73
N HIS A 36 8.37 3.51 -1.22
CA HIS A 36 8.78 2.34 -0.46
C HIS A 36 9.82 1.52 -1.23
N LYS A 37 10.98 1.32 -0.62
CA LYS A 37 12.05 0.46 -1.13
C LYS A 37 12.02 -0.89 -0.43
N LYS A 38 12.42 -1.97 -1.13
CA LYS A 38 12.43 -3.34 -0.60
C LYS A 38 11.06 -3.75 -0.01
N CYS A 39 9.99 -3.39 -0.70
CA CYS A 39 8.62 -3.67 -0.30
C CYS A 39 8.04 -4.86 -1.06
N ALA A 40 6.90 -5.38 -0.58
CA ALA A 40 6.11 -6.40 -1.26
C ALA A 40 4.77 -5.81 -1.68
N LEU A 41 4.42 -6.00 -2.96
CA LEU A 41 3.12 -5.71 -3.53
C LEU A 41 2.36 -7.01 -3.73
N ILE A 42 1.17 -7.10 -3.16
CA ILE A 42 0.25 -8.22 -3.39
C ILE A 42 -0.92 -7.70 -4.22
N MET A 43 -1.22 -8.38 -5.32
CA MET A 43 -2.34 -8.05 -6.20
C MET A 43 -3.27 -9.24 -6.35
N GLU A 44 -4.57 -8.97 -6.27
CA GLU A 44 -5.65 -9.93 -6.44
C GLU A 44 -6.73 -9.34 -7.35
N GLY A 45 -7.54 -10.18 -7.97
CA GLY A 45 -8.70 -9.75 -8.77
C GLY A 45 -8.37 -9.47 -10.24
N ILE A 46 -7.31 -10.06 -10.78
CA ILE A 46 -6.97 -9.91 -12.21
C ILE A 46 -8.03 -10.51 -13.14
N GLU A 47 -8.80 -11.49 -12.67
CA GLU A 47 -9.94 -12.08 -13.39
C GLU A 47 -11.00 -11.02 -13.66
N TYR A 48 -11.31 -10.21 -12.64
CA TYR A 48 -12.25 -9.09 -12.76
C TYR A 48 -11.73 -8.04 -13.74
N LEU A 49 -10.47 -7.64 -13.60
CA LEU A 49 -9.85 -6.69 -14.53
C LEU A 49 -9.80 -7.20 -15.96
N SER A 50 -9.55 -8.51 -16.14
CA SER A 50 -9.55 -9.15 -17.46
C SER A 50 -10.93 -9.13 -18.11
N GLY A 51 -11.98 -9.27 -17.30
CA GLY A 51 -13.36 -9.14 -17.75
C GLY A 51 -13.72 -7.73 -18.25
N ILE A 52 -13.17 -6.69 -17.63
CA ILE A 52 -13.46 -5.29 -17.97
C ILE A 52 -12.58 -4.81 -19.13
N HIS A 53 -11.27 -5.06 -19.08
CA HIS A 53 -10.31 -4.42 -19.97
C HIS A 53 -9.78 -5.34 -21.07
N GLY A 54 -10.09 -6.62 -20.99
CA GLY A 54 -9.50 -7.66 -21.82
C GLY A 54 -8.14 -8.12 -21.28
N GLU A 55 -7.90 -9.40 -21.44
CA GLU A 55 -6.73 -10.11 -20.89
C GLU A 55 -5.40 -9.51 -21.33
N GLN A 56 -5.25 -9.21 -22.62
CA GLN A 56 -3.99 -8.73 -23.19
C GLN A 56 -3.50 -7.46 -22.46
N ARG A 57 -4.41 -6.52 -22.19
CA ARG A 57 -4.09 -5.28 -21.49
C ARG A 57 -3.70 -5.52 -20.04
N VAL A 58 -4.38 -6.46 -19.38
CA VAL A 58 -4.06 -6.82 -17.98
C VAL A 58 -2.69 -7.47 -17.90
N ILE A 59 -2.34 -8.37 -18.82
CA ILE A 59 -1.01 -8.99 -18.88
C ILE A 59 0.08 -7.94 -19.16
N GLU A 60 -0.17 -6.98 -20.03
CA GLU A 60 0.77 -5.87 -20.28
C GLU A 60 0.99 -5.00 -19.02
N MET A 61 -0.07 -4.73 -18.26
CA MET A 61 0.05 -4.04 -16.98
C MET A 61 0.87 -4.87 -15.98
N ILE A 62 0.58 -6.17 -15.84
CA ILE A 62 1.33 -7.08 -14.95
C ILE A 62 2.81 -7.10 -15.34
N ARG A 63 3.13 -7.22 -16.61
CA ARG A 63 4.51 -7.18 -17.12
C ARG A 63 5.22 -5.90 -16.70
N SER A 64 4.58 -4.74 -16.87
CA SER A 64 5.14 -3.46 -16.46
C SER A 64 5.44 -3.41 -14.95
N ILE A 65 4.53 -3.93 -14.11
CA ILE A 65 4.73 -4.03 -12.66
C ILE A 65 5.89 -4.96 -12.33
N VAL A 66 5.96 -6.13 -12.97
CA VAL A 66 7.05 -7.10 -12.76
C VAL A 66 8.40 -6.51 -13.13
N ASP A 67 8.50 -5.79 -14.25
CA ASP A 67 9.74 -5.13 -14.67
C ASP A 67 10.20 -4.08 -13.64
N GLN A 68 9.28 -3.25 -13.17
CA GLN A 68 9.60 -2.28 -12.11
C GLN A 68 10.02 -2.95 -10.80
N THR A 69 9.35 -4.04 -10.43
CA THR A 69 9.65 -4.81 -9.23
C THR A 69 11.09 -5.34 -9.27
N ARG A 70 11.49 -5.88 -10.43
CA ARG A 70 12.87 -6.39 -10.64
C ARG A 70 13.92 -5.28 -10.56
N LEU A 71 13.63 -4.13 -11.18
CA LEU A 71 14.56 -2.98 -11.19
C LEU A 71 14.78 -2.40 -9.78
N ASN A 72 13.75 -2.43 -8.93
CA ASN A 72 13.79 -1.80 -7.62
C ASN A 72 14.10 -2.79 -6.47
N GLY A 73 14.30 -4.07 -6.77
CA GLY A 73 14.52 -5.11 -5.75
C GLY A 73 13.31 -5.32 -4.84
N ASN A 74 12.11 -5.07 -5.34
CA ASN A 74 10.85 -5.29 -4.65
C ASN A 74 10.34 -6.72 -4.91
N VAL A 75 9.28 -7.12 -4.22
CA VAL A 75 8.60 -8.39 -4.42
C VAL A 75 7.20 -8.14 -4.94
N PHE A 76 6.79 -8.86 -5.99
CA PHE A 76 5.43 -8.85 -6.51
C PHE A 76 4.80 -10.23 -6.35
N ILE A 77 3.67 -10.30 -5.70
CA ILE A 77 2.89 -11.52 -5.48
C ILE A 77 1.54 -11.33 -6.15
N LEU A 78 1.25 -12.17 -7.13
CA LEU A 78 -0.03 -12.21 -7.82
C LEU A 78 -0.84 -13.40 -7.31
N THR A 79 -2.01 -13.13 -6.73
CA THR A 79 -2.96 -14.17 -6.34
C THR A 79 -4.10 -14.21 -7.35
N SER A 80 -4.41 -15.39 -7.88
CA SER A 80 -5.38 -15.56 -8.94
C SER A 80 -5.92 -16.98 -8.98
N ASN A 81 -7.20 -17.12 -9.32
CA ASN A 81 -7.76 -18.42 -9.67
C ASN A 81 -7.43 -18.76 -11.13
N LEU A 82 -6.37 -19.54 -11.32
CA LEU A 82 -5.93 -19.92 -12.65
C LEU A 82 -6.95 -20.74 -13.46
N GLU A 83 -7.97 -21.32 -12.81
CA GLU A 83 -9.05 -22.03 -13.49
C GLU A 83 -9.98 -21.09 -14.29
N ALA A 84 -9.99 -19.82 -13.94
CA ALA A 84 -10.73 -18.79 -14.68
C ALA A 84 -10.13 -18.45 -16.03
N PHE A 85 -8.90 -18.90 -16.31
CA PHE A 85 -8.16 -18.60 -17.53
C PHE A 85 -8.00 -19.83 -18.43
N SER A 86 -7.98 -19.61 -19.73
CA SER A 86 -7.63 -20.66 -20.71
C SER A 86 -6.18 -21.12 -20.54
N THR A 87 -5.82 -22.27 -21.11
CA THR A 87 -4.45 -22.79 -21.05
C THR A 87 -3.43 -21.81 -21.63
N GLU A 88 -3.78 -21.11 -22.70
CA GLU A 88 -2.90 -20.13 -23.34
C GLU A 88 -2.70 -18.90 -22.42
N GLN A 89 -3.77 -18.43 -21.81
CA GLN A 89 -3.76 -17.32 -20.87
C GLN A 89 -2.91 -17.61 -19.63
N ARG A 90 -3.07 -18.81 -19.06
CA ARG A 90 -2.21 -19.26 -17.95
C ARG A 90 -0.74 -19.27 -18.34
N ALA A 91 -0.41 -19.83 -19.51
CA ALA A 91 0.97 -19.87 -19.96
C ALA A 91 1.57 -18.47 -20.15
N ARG A 92 0.76 -17.47 -20.52
CA ARG A 92 1.20 -16.08 -20.61
C ARG A 92 1.43 -15.49 -19.23
N LEU A 93 0.53 -15.70 -18.26
CA LEU A 93 0.68 -15.24 -16.87
C LEU A 93 1.90 -15.88 -16.20
N GLU A 94 2.09 -17.20 -16.37
CA GLU A 94 3.21 -17.94 -15.80
C GLU A 94 4.57 -17.53 -16.39
N ARG A 95 4.58 -16.92 -17.57
CA ARG A 95 5.79 -16.31 -18.15
C ARG A 95 6.19 -15.04 -17.41
N GLU A 96 5.24 -14.24 -16.98
CA GLU A 96 5.51 -12.99 -16.26
C GLU A 96 5.76 -13.24 -14.78
N CYS A 97 4.97 -14.12 -14.16
CA CYS A 97 5.05 -14.46 -12.73
C CYS A 97 5.26 -15.96 -12.57
N SER A 98 6.40 -16.38 -12.04
CA SER A 98 6.66 -17.79 -11.75
C SER A 98 5.64 -18.32 -10.76
N ARG A 99 5.07 -19.48 -11.05
CA ARG A 99 4.13 -20.13 -10.14
C ARG A 99 4.86 -20.60 -8.89
N LEU A 100 4.36 -20.18 -7.73
CA LEU A 100 4.81 -20.71 -6.46
C LEU A 100 4.10 -22.04 -6.21
N SER A 101 4.85 -23.14 -6.15
CA SER A 101 4.29 -24.46 -5.85
C SER A 101 4.03 -24.64 -4.36
N LYS A 102 3.10 -25.53 -4.02
CA LYS A 102 2.79 -25.85 -2.62
C LYS A 102 4.02 -26.42 -1.92
N GLU A 103 4.82 -27.19 -2.62
CA GLU A 103 6.05 -27.81 -2.11
C GLU A 103 7.09 -26.74 -1.80
N GLN A 104 7.26 -25.74 -2.67
CA GLN A 104 8.14 -24.60 -2.42
C GLN A 104 7.68 -23.80 -1.21
N LEU A 105 6.37 -23.54 -1.10
CA LEU A 105 5.82 -22.82 0.05
C LEU A 105 6.04 -23.60 1.35
N GLN A 106 5.84 -24.92 1.32
CA GLN A 106 6.10 -25.78 2.47
C GLN A 106 7.58 -25.80 2.84
N SER A 107 8.48 -25.87 1.86
CA SER A 107 9.93 -25.79 2.10
C SER A 107 10.29 -24.47 2.79
N TRP A 108 9.78 -23.34 2.29
CA TRP A 108 10.04 -22.03 2.91
C TRP A 108 9.50 -21.95 4.35
N LEU A 109 8.34 -22.55 4.62
CA LEU A 109 7.78 -22.57 5.98
C LEU A 109 8.64 -23.40 6.95
N LEU A 110 9.27 -24.48 6.47
CA LEU A 110 10.21 -25.27 7.27
C LEU A 110 11.53 -24.53 7.50
N ASP A 111 11.92 -23.68 6.58
CA ASP A 111 13.15 -22.89 6.64
C ASP A 111 12.97 -21.54 7.36
N VAL A 112 11.79 -21.24 7.91
CA VAL A 112 11.51 -19.96 8.59
C VAL A 112 12.47 -19.71 9.76
N GLU A 113 12.81 -20.75 10.53
CA GLU A 113 13.78 -20.62 11.62
C GLU A 113 15.20 -20.30 11.08
N ILE A 114 15.59 -20.95 9.98
CA ILE A 114 16.86 -20.69 9.29
C ILE A 114 16.86 -19.29 8.67
N LEU A 115 15.71 -18.85 8.12
CA LEU A 115 15.55 -17.51 7.57
C LEU A 115 15.61 -16.45 8.66
N ALA A 116 15.07 -16.70 9.84
CA ALA A 116 15.16 -15.79 10.98
C ALA A 116 16.61 -15.58 11.44
N ASP A 117 17.44 -16.61 11.32
CA ASP A 117 18.87 -16.56 11.62
C ASP A 117 19.72 -16.03 10.44
N HIS A 118 19.10 -15.76 9.28
CA HIS A 118 19.84 -15.24 8.13
C HIS A 118 20.34 -13.82 8.39
N PRO A 119 21.61 -13.49 8.08
CA PRO A 119 22.21 -12.18 8.33
C PRO A 119 21.40 -10.99 7.80
N TYR A 120 20.63 -11.20 6.71
CA TYR A 120 19.71 -10.17 6.17
C TYR A 120 18.61 -9.76 7.15
N PHE A 121 18.17 -10.67 8.02
CA PHE A 121 17.16 -10.39 9.05
C PHE A 121 17.78 -10.05 10.40
N GLN A 122 19.05 -10.43 10.61
CA GLN A 122 19.82 -10.06 11.77
C GLN A 122 20.43 -8.66 11.67
N THR A 123 20.50 -8.09 10.47
CA THR A 123 20.95 -6.71 10.21
C THR A 123 19.83 -5.67 10.33
N ILE A 124 18.86 -5.89 11.21
CA ILE A 124 18.32 -4.75 11.96
C ILE A 124 19.43 -4.50 12.98
N ASP A 125 20.38 -3.67 12.57
CA ASP A 125 21.55 -3.36 13.34
C ASP A 125 21.13 -2.98 14.75
N GLU A 126 21.88 -3.45 15.75
CA GLU A 126 21.77 -2.92 17.12
C GLU A 126 21.85 -1.38 17.11
N GLU A 127 22.50 -0.79 16.10
CA GLU A 127 22.50 0.66 15.85
C GLU A 127 21.16 1.19 15.34
N GLU A 128 20.44 0.48 14.47
CA GLU A 128 19.09 0.87 14.02
C GLU A 128 18.06 0.66 15.14
N GLU A 129 18.18 -0.39 15.94
CA GLU A 129 17.32 -0.64 17.09
C GLU A 129 17.58 0.39 18.21
N ALA A 130 18.84 0.74 18.45
CA ALA A 130 19.22 1.81 19.37
C ALA A 130 18.79 3.19 18.86
N ALA A 131 18.89 3.45 17.55
CA ALA A 131 18.42 4.68 16.94
C ALA A 131 16.90 4.78 16.98
N LEU A 132 16.17 3.67 16.74
CA LEU A 132 14.72 3.61 16.88
C LEU A 132 14.26 3.78 18.32
N GLY A 133 14.96 3.16 19.27
CA GLY A 133 14.72 3.31 20.71
C GLY A 133 14.89 4.77 21.14
N LYS A 134 15.97 5.41 20.73
CA LYS A 134 16.26 6.81 21.00
C LYS A 134 15.23 7.76 20.36
N HIS A 135 14.79 7.46 19.14
CA HIS A 135 13.77 8.24 18.46
C HIS A 135 12.38 8.09 19.09
N LEU A 136 12.08 6.92 19.64
CA LEU A 136 10.86 6.69 20.43
C LEU A 136 10.93 7.42 21.78
N GLU A 137 12.05 7.40 22.47
CA GLU A 137 12.24 8.15 23.74
C GLU A 137 12.18 9.67 23.51
N GLU A 138 12.75 10.18 22.43
CA GLU A 138 12.72 11.61 22.08
C GLU A 138 11.32 12.08 21.66
N ASN A 139 10.47 11.20 21.16
CA ASN A 139 9.09 11.50 20.72
C ASN A 139 8.01 11.10 21.75
N THR A 140 8.34 10.41 22.82
CA THR A 140 7.48 10.28 24.00
C THR A 140 7.57 11.53 24.87
N HIS A 141 7.21 12.69 24.32
CA HIS A 141 6.84 13.79 25.17
C HIS A 141 5.53 13.41 25.87
N ASP A 142 5.57 13.34 27.18
CA ASP A 142 4.37 13.31 28.01
C ASP A 142 3.38 14.33 27.45
N PRO A 143 2.12 13.97 27.23
CA PRO A 143 1.12 14.96 26.86
C PRO A 143 1.12 16.00 27.98
N VAL A 144 1.59 17.19 27.66
CA VAL A 144 1.42 18.35 28.55
C VAL A 144 -0.08 18.43 28.79
N ILE A 145 -0.50 18.00 29.96
CA ILE A 145 -1.85 18.23 30.45
C ILE A 145 -2.01 19.75 30.46
N ALA A 146 -2.66 20.26 29.41
CA ALA A 146 -3.03 21.65 29.35
C ALA A 146 -3.97 21.91 30.53
N SER A 147 -3.38 22.34 31.64
CA SER A 147 -4.10 22.88 32.77
C SER A 147 -4.72 24.19 32.32
N GLU A 148 -6.02 24.26 32.50
CA GLU A 148 -6.95 25.39 32.45
C GLU A 148 -7.70 25.58 31.10
N PRO A 149 -9.04 25.47 31.18
CA PRO A 149 -9.89 25.87 30.05
C PRO A 149 -9.86 27.41 29.95
N THR A 150 -9.33 27.92 28.84
CA THR A 150 -9.46 29.31 28.46
C THR A 150 -10.93 29.64 28.32
N VAL A 151 -11.48 30.40 29.28
CA VAL A 151 -12.85 30.93 29.18
C VAL A 151 -12.90 31.86 27.99
N LEU A 152 -13.61 31.45 26.94
CA LEU A 152 -13.90 32.31 25.81
C LEU A 152 -14.84 33.42 26.28
N GLN A 153 -14.35 34.66 26.28
CA GLN A 153 -15.19 35.83 26.48
C GLN A 153 -16.14 36.00 25.28
N PRO A 154 -17.42 36.30 25.49
CA PRO A 154 -18.35 36.53 24.40
C PRO A 154 -17.93 37.78 23.61
N ALA A 155 -17.94 37.64 22.27
CA ALA A 155 -17.63 38.75 21.37
C ALA A 155 -18.57 39.93 21.60
N SER A 156 -17.97 41.10 21.85
CA SER A 156 -18.67 42.36 22.05
C SER A 156 -19.42 42.71 20.77
N THR A 157 -20.73 42.91 20.87
CA THR A 157 -21.59 43.35 19.76
C THR A 157 -21.22 44.77 19.32
N LEU A 158 -20.79 44.92 18.08
CA LEU A 158 -20.59 46.19 17.46
C LEU A 158 -21.94 46.89 17.22
N PRO A 159 -22.05 48.21 17.45
CA PRO A 159 -23.28 48.94 17.24
C PRO A 159 -23.57 49.09 15.70
N VAL A 160 -24.80 48.78 15.32
CA VAL A 160 -25.30 49.01 13.96
C VAL A 160 -25.59 50.51 13.79
N GLU A 161 -24.80 51.20 12.97
CA GLU A 161 -25.13 52.57 12.53
C GLU A 161 -26.25 52.53 11.49
N HIS A 162 -27.39 53.07 11.87
CA HIS A 162 -28.48 53.39 10.98
C HIS A 162 -28.12 54.62 10.13
N GLN A 163 -27.74 54.43 8.88
CA GLN A 163 -27.76 55.54 7.92
C GLN A 163 -29.18 55.75 7.39
N SER A 164 -29.77 56.84 7.85
CA SER A 164 -31.02 57.38 7.31
C SER A 164 -30.78 57.96 5.93
N MET A 165 -31.38 57.36 4.92
CA MET A 165 -31.47 57.92 3.58
C MET A 165 -32.59 58.96 3.58
N LYS A 166 -32.26 60.25 3.42
CA LYS A 166 -33.19 61.30 3.07
C LYS A 166 -33.32 61.40 1.55
N VAL A 167 -34.55 61.49 1.11
CA VAL A 167 -35.12 61.80 -0.24
C VAL A 167 -34.35 62.84 -1.01
#